data_b0d345b4829c873ba2b169690b4af1ad
#
_entry.id   b0d345b4829c873ba2b169690b4af1ad
#
_cell.length_a   1.000
_cell.length_b   1.000
_cell.length_c   1.000
_cell.angle_alpha   90.00
_cell.angle_beta   90.00
_cell.angle_gamma   90.00
#
_symmetry.space_group_name_H-M   'P 1'
#
loop_
_entity.id
_entity.type
_entity.pdbx_description
1 polymer ?
#
loop_
_entity_poly.entity_id
_entity_poly.type
_entity_poly.pdbx_seq_one_letter_code
_entity_poly.pdbx_strand_id
1 'polypeptide(L)'
;MRRLAKHEGYGNVVFEDVPIPSPSLRQVLVRTRMSLISRGSEILARYRKEGPVSPASMGYSVAGTVVGTGGEAMEAGYRTGDRVFVSAPHAEYVIGEIGDDARLMKAPENLTWDQIPFIALARGGVAWAVASDAKPTDTVVVLGQGLVGNLVMQAHRARGAARVITVDAMDLRVRVSRECGADTVVHVREVDPLDEILHLTGGMGADVVVDCVGGPPGVKSFQTALRMTRVFGTVHLIALYHGEPLPLDSGAIQRKKLIGGYYLPGELGPFSNRAAELIGSGQMRVDPMITHRFPAEAAPEAFALLDQHPEQALGVLLDWSP
;
A
#
# COMPACT_ATOMS: atom_id res chain seq x y z
N MET A 1 17.60 -21.23 5.67
CA MET A 1 16.57 -20.24 6.02
C MET A 1 15.25 -20.58 5.36
N ARG A 2 14.16 -20.22 5.98
CA ARG A 2 12.81 -20.37 5.38
C ARG A 2 12.43 -19.14 4.58
N ARG A 3 11.78 -19.35 3.44
CA ARG A 3 11.15 -18.29 2.65
C ARG A 3 9.75 -18.73 2.22
N LEU A 4 8.85 -17.78 2.01
CA LEU A 4 7.54 -18.07 1.43
C LEU A 4 7.65 -18.26 -0.08
N ALA A 5 6.94 -19.28 -0.56
CA ALA A 5 6.74 -19.57 -1.96
C ALA A 5 5.25 -19.82 -2.22
N LYS A 6 4.79 -19.59 -3.44
CA LYS A 6 3.47 -19.96 -3.90
C LYS A 6 3.64 -21.00 -5.01
N HIS A 7 3.32 -22.25 -4.69
CA HIS A 7 3.40 -23.38 -5.60
C HIS A 7 2.16 -23.46 -6.51
N GLU A 8 2.09 -24.47 -7.36
CA GLU A 8 0.93 -24.77 -8.20
C GLU A 8 -0.31 -25.04 -7.33
N GLY A 9 -1.48 -24.65 -7.82
CA GLY A 9 -2.77 -24.73 -7.13
C GLY A 9 -3.15 -23.41 -6.43
N TYR A 10 -4.44 -23.08 -6.44
CA TYR A 10 -5.00 -21.92 -5.76
C TYR A 10 -4.62 -21.91 -4.28
N GLY A 11 -4.12 -20.79 -3.79
CA GLY A 11 -3.85 -20.62 -2.36
C GLY A 11 -2.67 -21.43 -1.79
N ASN A 12 -1.91 -22.12 -2.63
CA ASN A 12 -0.84 -23.02 -2.17
C ASN A 12 0.43 -22.25 -1.77
N VAL A 13 0.34 -21.54 -0.65
CA VAL A 13 1.48 -20.84 -0.02
C VAL A 13 2.16 -21.78 0.96
N VAL A 14 3.47 -21.96 0.79
CA VAL A 14 4.29 -22.88 1.57
C VAL A 14 5.63 -22.22 1.97
N PHE A 15 6.31 -22.84 2.92
CA PHE A 15 7.71 -22.53 3.20
C PHE A 15 8.64 -23.44 2.41
N GLU A 16 9.71 -22.85 1.89
CA GLU A 16 10.86 -23.57 1.31
C GLU A 16 12.09 -23.34 2.17
N ASP A 17 12.87 -24.39 2.37
CA ASP A 17 14.20 -24.30 2.96
C ASP A 17 15.24 -24.02 1.88
N VAL A 18 15.96 -22.91 2.04
CA VAL A 18 16.98 -22.48 1.08
C VAL A 18 18.24 -21.99 1.82
N PRO A 19 19.41 -21.98 1.18
CA PRO A 19 20.61 -21.38 1.78
C PRO A 19 20.39 -19.93 2.17
N ILE A 20 21.05 -19.49 3.25
CA ILE A 20 21.11 -18.06 3.59
C ILE A 20 21.95 -17.36 2.51
N PRO A 21 21.48 -16.28 1.88
CA PRO A 21 22.23 -15.59 0.84
C PRO A 21 23.42 -14.83 1.45
N SER A 22 24.48 -14.65 0.66
CA SER A 22 25.62 -13.81 1.04
C SER A 22 25.53 -12.47 0.33
N PRO A 23 25.72 -11.34 1.02
CA PRO A 23 25.65 -10.02 0.40
C PRO A 23 26.86 -9.77 -0.49
N SER A 24 26.66 -9.22 -1.69
CA SER A 24 27.70 -8.67 -2.56
C SER A 24 28.19 -7.30 -2.05
N LEU A 25 29.14 -6.68 -2.78
CA LEU A 25 29.73 -5.39 -2.34
C LEU A 25 28.70 -4.30 -2.05
N ARG A 26 27.65 -4.21 -2.86
CA ARG A 26 26.58 -3.19 -2.75
C ARG A 26 25.39 -3.62 -1.88
N GLN A 27 25.49 -4.75 -1.20
CA GLN A 27 24.36 -5.37 -0.55
C GLN A 27 24.57 -5.50 0.96
N VAL A 28 23.44 -5.56 1.66
CA VAL A 28 23.38 -5.96 3.06
C VAL A 28 22.54 -7.22 3.21
N LEU A 29 22.91 -8.08 4.12
CA LEU A 29 22.09 -9.19 4.59
C LEU A 29 21.25 -8.70 5.77
N VAL A 30 19.95 -8.84 5.67
CA VAL A 30 19.01 -8.41 6.70
C VAL A 30 18.29 -9.63 7.27
N ARG A 31 18.30 -9.77 8.60
CA ARG A 31 17.42 -10.68 9.31
C ARG A 31 16.06 -10.02 9.48
N THR A 32 15.03 -10.61 8.91
CA THR A 32 13.66 -10.10 8.96
C THR A 32 13.13 -10.12 10.39
N ARG A 33 12.43 -9.06 10.77
CA ARG A 33 11.70 -8.95 12.02
C ARG A 33 10.19 -8.95 11.78
N MET A 34 9.73 -8.11 10.86
CA MET A 34 8.31 -8.00 10.49
C MET A 34 8.17 -7.87 8.99
N SER A 35 7.09 -8.39 8.43
CA SER A 35 6.71 -8.12 7.05
C SER A 35 5.20 -7.95 6.92
N LEU A 36 4.78 -7.08 5.97
CA LEU A 36 3.37 -6.73 5.74
C LEU A 36 2.87 -7.39 4.46
N ILE A 37 1.74 -8.08 4.54
CA ILE A 37 1.08 -8.67 3.37
C ILE A 37 0.24 -7.61 2.66
N SER A 38 0.43 -7.46 1.36
CA SER A 38 -0.37 -6.57 0.52
C SER A 38 -1.49 -7.30 -0.19
N ARG A 39 -2.74 -7.05 0.23
CA ARG A 39 -3.90 -7.74 -0.34
C ARG A 39 -4.02 -7.57 -1.86
N GLY A 40 -3.84 -6.37 -2.39
CA GLY A 40 -3.94 -6.13 -3.84
C GLY A 40 -2.89 -6.90 -4.64
N SER A 41 -1.62 -6.72 -4.28
CA SER A 41 -0.50 -7.29 -5.04
C SER A 41 -0.27 -8.77 -4.78
N GLU A 42 -0.52 -9.25 -3.57
CA GLU A 42 -0.17 -10.62 -3.18
C GLU A 42 -1.37 -11.55 -3.19
N ILE A 43 -2.53 -11.13 -2.68
CA ILE A 43 -3.71 -11.99 -2.72
C ILE A 43 -4.33 -12.00 -4.13
N LEU A 44 -4.74 -10.84 -4.63
CA LEU A 44 -5.49 -10.78 -5.90
C LEU A 44 -4.62 -11.14 -7.11
N ALA A 45 -3.34 -10.75 -7.11
CA ALA A 45 -2.47 -10.94 -8.26
C ALA A 45 -1.63 -12.23 -8.23
N ARG A 46 -1.46 -12.88 -7.08
CA ARG A 46 -0.52 -14.01 -6.92
C ARG A 46 -1.13 -15.21 -6.22
N TYR A 47 -1.64 -15.07 -5.00
CA TYR A 47 -2.21 -16.15 -4.20
C TYR A 47 -3.30 -16.92 -4.95
N ARG A 48 -4.16 -16.21 -5.70
CA ARG A 48 -5.28 -16.77 -6.47
C ARG A 48 -4.88 -17.44 -7.78
N LYS A 49 -3.62 -17.33 -8.22
CA LYS A 49 -3.17 -17.99 -9.46
C LYS A 49 -3.13 -19.49 -9.28
N GLU A 50 -3.54 -20.23 -10.32
CA GLU A 50 -3.37 -21.68 -10.37
C GLU A 50 -1.89 -22.06 -10.53
N GLY A 51 -1.15 -21.37 -11.40
CA GLY A 51 0.27 -21.62 -11.60
C GLY A 51 1.15 -21.12 -10.46
N PRO A 52 2.40 -21.59 -10.37
CA PRO A 52 3.36 -21.17 -9.38
C PRO A 52 3.75 -19.69 -9.59
N VAL A 53 4.21 -19.06 -8.52
CA VAL A 53 4.68 -17.67 -8.53
C VAL A 53 6.12 -17.65 -8.03
N SER A 54 6.98 -16.87 -8.70
CA SER A 54 8.36 -16.70 -8.25
C SER A 54 8.42 -16.28 -6.79
N PRO A 55 9.17 -16.98 -5.93
CA PRO A 55 9.33 -16.58 -4.52
C PRO A 55 9.81 -15.14 -4.34
N ALA A 56 10.61 -14.61 -5.28
CA ALA A 56 11.03 -13.21 -5.27
C ALA A 56 9.86 -12.21 -5.38
N SER A 57 8.70 -12.67 -5.81
CA SER A 57 7.49 -11.85 -5.90
C SER A 57 6.58 -11.98 -4.67
N MET A 58 6.86 -12.90 -3.74
CA MET A 58 6.05 -13.11 -2.53
C MET A 58 6.47 -12.15 -1.42
N GLY A 59 5.94 -10.92 -1.47
CA GLY A 59 6.26 -9.83 -0.54
C GLY A 59 7.10 -8.71 -1.17
N TYR A 60 7.10 -7.55 -0.50
CA TYR A 60 7.93 -6.39 -0.83
C TYR A 60 7.97 -5.35 0.31
N SER A 61 7.57 -5.74 1.51
CA SER A 61 7.39 -4.84 2.66
C SER A 61 8.00 -5.47 3.91
N VAL A 62 9.30 -5.36 4.08
CA VAL A 62 10.07 -6.01 5.15
C VAL A 62 10.73 -4.99 6.06
N ALA A 63 10.65 -5.22 7.36
CA ALA A 63 11.47 -4.59 8.39
C ALA A 63 12.44 -5.62 8.98
N GLY A 64 13.69 -5.23 9.21
CA GLY A 64 14.67 -6.14 9.78
C GLY A 64 15.94 -5.46 10.29
N THR A 65 16.85 -6.28 10.75
CA THR A 65 18.14 -5.84 11.27
C THR A 65 19.26 -6.31 10.32
N VAL A 66 20.16 -5.42 9.96
CA VAL A 66 21.36 -5.75 9.19
C VAL A 66 22.25 -6.70 10.00
N VAL A 67 22.59 -7.84 9.43
CA VAL A 67 23.46 -8.87 10.03
C VAL A 67 24.73 -9.14 9.23
N GLY A 68 24.83 -8.59 8.02
CA GLY A 68 26.02 -8.67 7.17
C GLY A 68 26.03 -7.52 6.17
N THR A 69 27.22 -7.05 5.79
CA THR A 69 27.37 -5.85 4.96
C THR A 69 28.49 -6.04 3.95
N GLY A 70 28.22 -5.79 2.67
CA GLY A 70 29.27 -5.67 1.64
C GLY A 70 30.08 -4.37 1.80
N GLY A 71 31.25 -4.31 1.16
CA GLY A 71 32.19 -3.18 1.32
C GLY A 71 31.59 -1.83 0.94
N GLU A 72 30.99 -1.71 -0.26
CA GLU A 72 30.39 -0.47 -0.72
C GLU A 72 29.16 -0.06 0.12
N ALA A 73 28.35 -1.04 0.57
CA ALA A 73 27.24 -0.77 1.46
C ALA A 73 27.74 -0.27 2.83
N MET A 74 28.89 -0.76 3.29
CA MET A 74 29.55 -0.27 4.50
C MET A 74 30.06 1.17 4.32
N GLU A 75 30.64 1.49 3.18
CA GLU A 75 31.05 2.86 2.83
C GLU A 75 29.87 3.81 2.76
N ALA A 76 28.72 3.33 2.24
CA ALA A 76 27.44 4.06 2.23
C ALA A 76 26.81 4.19 3.64
N GLY A 77 27.48 3.71 4.69
CA GLY A 77 27.10 3.94 6.08
C GLY A 77 26.25 2.84 6.72
N TYR A 78 25.94 1.73 6.03
CA TYR A 78 25.23 0.61 6.65
C TYR A 78 26.14 -0.20 7.57
N ARG A 79 25.60 -0.64 8.73
CA ARG A 79 26.34 -1.40 9.75
C ARG A 79 25.46 -2.54 10.29
N THR A 80 26.10 -3.60 10.74
CA THR A 80 25.43 -4.65 11.53
C THR A 80 24.76 -4.02 12.75
N GLY A 81 23.49 -4.39 12.97
CA GLY A 81 22.64 -3.80 14.01
C GLY A 81 21.71 -2.69 13.51
N ASP A 82 21.95 -2.11 12.32
CA ASP A 82 21.05 -1.10 11.76
C ASP A 82 19.64 -1.68 11.55
N ARG A 83 18.65 -0.92 11.98
CA ARG A 83 17.23 -1.19 11.65
C ARG A 83 16.93 -0.65 10.27
N VAL A 84 16.33 -1.48 9.41
CA VAL A 84 16.11 -1.11 8.01
C VAL A 84 14.71 -1.51 7.54
N PHE A 85 14.20 -0.74 6.59
CA PHE A 85 13.17 -1.15 5.64
C PHE A 85 13.86 -1.75 4.42
N VAL A 86 13.31 -2.86 3.90
CA VAL A 86 13.75 -3.49 2.64
C VAL A 86 12.55 -3.85 1.78
N SER A 87 12.59 -3.47 0.51
CA SER A 87 11.62 -3.98 -0.48
C SER A 87 12.06 -5.36 -0.95
N ALA A 88 11.67 -6.39 -0.21
CA ALA A 88 12.11 -7.78 -0.39
C ALA A 88 10.98 -8.77 -0.10
N PRO A 89 11.08 -10.03 -0.57
CA PRO A 89 10.08 -11.05 -0.31
C PRO A 89 10.01 -11.47 1.16
N HIS A 90 8.94 -12.18 1.52
CA HIS A 90 8.76 -12.76 2.84
C HIS A 90 9.74 -13.93 3.07
N ALA A 91 10.79 -13.70 3.83
CA ALA A 91 11.81 -14.70 4.19
C ALA A 91 12.51 -14.34 5.50
N GLU A 92 13.12 -15.33 6.18
CA GLU A 92 13.89 -15.13 7.42
C GLU A 92 15.08 -14.18 7.21
N TYR A 93 15.71 -14.29 6.05
CA TYR A 93 16.82 -13.40 5.65
C TYR A 93 16.56 -12.89 4.24
N VAL A 94 16.85 -11.62 4.03
CA VAL A 94 16.69 -10.97 2.73
C VAL A 94 17.91 -10.13 2.39
N ILE A 95 18.12 -9.90 1.11
CA ILE A 95 19.14 -8.99 0.60
C ILE A 95 18.50 -7.62 0.37
N GLY A 96 19.12 -6.58 0.93
CA GLY A 96 18.88 -5.18 0.56
C GLY A 96 20.05 -4.66 -0.24
N GLU A 97 19.78 -3.89 -1.30
CA GLU A 97 20.80 -3.29 -2.15
C GLU A 97 20.77 -1.77 -2.04
N ILE A 98 21.93 -1.14 -1.91
CA ILE A 98 22.05 0.31 -1.92
C ILE A 98 21.78 0.85 -3.31
N GLY A 99 20.96 1.91 -3.40
CA GLY A 99 20.58 2.55 -4.67
C GLY A 99 19.59 3.70 -4.45
N ASP A 100 19.32 4.44 -5.52
CA ASP A 100 18.49 5.66 -5.45
C ASP A 100 16.99 5.38 -5.36
N ASP A 101 16.56 4.14 -5.63
CA ASP A 101 15.15 3.74 -5.64
C ASP A 101 14.57 3.42 -4.24
N ALA A 102 15.37 3.61 -3.18
CA ALA A 102 15.01 3.37 -1.78
C ALA A 102 14.33 2.01 -1.51
N ARG A 103 14.81 0.96 -2.17
CA ARG A 103 14.45 -0.41 -1.85
C ARG A 103 15.08 -0.87 -0.54
N LEU A 104 16.13 -0.20 -0.11
CA LEU A 104 16.79 -0.32 1.18
C LEU A 104 16.91 1.07 1.78
N MET A 105 16.45 1.27 3.02
CA MET A 105 16.68 2.50 3.78
C MET A 105 16.81 2.21 5.27
N LYS A 106 17.60 3.00 5.98
CA LYS A 106 17.62 2.98 7.44
C LYS A 106 16.27 3.45 7.97
N ALA A 107 15.69 2.68 8.88
CA ALA A 107 14.45 3.07 9.52
C ALA A 107 14.73 4.13 10.60
N PRO A 108 13.95 5.23 10.64
CA PRO A 108 14.01 6.17 11.75
C PRO A 108 13.83 5.48 13.11
N GLU A 109 14.55 5.96 14.13
CA GLU A 109 14.54 5.35 15.46
C GLU A 109 13.17 5.39 16.14
N ASN A 110 12.37 6.40 15.83
CA ASN A 110 11.02 6.59 16.36
C ASN A 110 9.94 5.69 15.73
N LEU A 111 10.27 4.92 14.68
CA LEU A 111 9.35 3.93 14.13
C LEU A 111 9.42 2.61 14.91
N THR A 112 8.25 2.00 15.18
CA THR A 112 8.17 0.65 15.70
C THR A 112 8.46 -0.40 14.62
N TRP A 113 8.74 -1.64 15.00
CA TRP A 113 8.90 -2.74 14.05
C TRP A 113 7.66 -2.97 13.18
N ASP A 114 6.48 -2.75 13.74
CA ASP A 114 5.19 -2.91 13.06
C ASP A 114 4.95 -1.81 12.01
N GLN A 115 5.48 -0.61 12.25
CA GLN A 115 5.29 0.56 11.38
C GLN A 115 6.23 0.55 10.17
N ILE A 116 7.46 0.06 10.33
CA ILE A 116 8.48 0.09 9.26
C ILE A 116 7.99 -0.57 7.96
N PRO A 117 7.33 -1.73 7.95
CA PRO A 117 6.88 -2.35 6.70
C PRO A 117 5.87 -1.50 5.90
N PHE A 118 5.15 -0.59 6.58
CA PHE A 118 4.19 0.29 5.89
C PHE A 118 4.86 1.30 4.96
N ILE A 119 6.16 1.56 5.09
CA ILE A 119 6.92 2.49 4.23
C ILE A 119 6.73 2.11 2.74
N ALA A 120 6.70 0.82 2.40
CA ALA A 120 6.51 0.35 1.03
C ALA A 120 5.21 0.86 0.37
N LEU A 121 4.12 0.82 1.11
CA LEU A 121 2.80 1.25 0.62
C LEU A 121 2.60 2.76 0.81
N ALA A 122 3.10 3.30 1.91
CA ALA A 122 3.00 4.73 2.25
C ALA A 122 3.73 5.61 1.23
N ARG A 123 4.92 5.20 0.73
CA ARG A 123 5.62 5.94 -0.33
C ARG A 123 4.80 6.05 -1.61
N GLY A 124 4.06 4.98 -1.97
CA GLY A 124 3.10 5.01 -3.06
C GLY A 124 1.98 6.03 -2.79
N GLY A 125 1.39 5.99 -1.59
CA GLY A 125 0.37 6.96 -1.17
C GLY A 125 0.84 8.41 -1.28
N VAL A 126 2.08 8.71 -0.84
CA VAL A 126 2.70 10.04 -0.95
C VAL A 126 2.92 10.41 -2.43
N ALA A 127 3.49 9.51 -3.24
CA ALA A 127 3.74 9.76 -4.66
C ALA A 127 2.44 10.05 -5.43
N TRP A 128 1.39 9.27 -5.18
CA TRP A 128 0.09 9.45 -5.84
C TRP A 128 -0.63 10.73 -5.38
N ALA A 129 -0.51 11.10 -4.12
CA ALA A 129 -1.04 12.39 -3.65
C ALA A 129 -0.30 13.57 -4.30
N VAL A 130 1.00 13.44 -4.59
CA VAL A 130 1.75 14.43 -5.39
C VAL A 130 1.25 14.45 -6.83
N ALA A 131 1.13 13.28 -7.48
CA ALA A 131 0.70 13.17 -8.88
C ALA A 131 -0.74 13.66 -9.11
N SER A 132 -1.63 13.53 -8.13
CA SER A 132 -3.00 14.07 -8.20
C SER A 132 -3.06 15.59 -8.29
N ASP A 133 -2.01 16.28 -7.87
CA ASP A 133 -1.86 17.73 -7.88
C ASP A 133 -3.01 18.49 -7.20
N ALA A 134 -3.58 17.91 -6.14
CA ALA A 134 -4.63 18.54 -5.35
C ALA A 134 -4.11 19.82 -4.68
N LYS A 135 -4.90 20.88 -4.74
CA LYS A 135 -4.59 22.19 -4.15
C LYS A 135 -5.14 22.27 -2.71
N PRO A 136 -4.64 23.21 -1.88
CA PRO A 136 -5.15 23.42 -0.52
C PRO A 136 -6.65 23.78 -0.44
N THR A 137 -7.25 24.20 -1.55
CA THR A 137 -8.68 24.55 -1.63
C THR A 137 -9.56 23.39 -2.07
N ASP A 138 -8.94 22.27 -2.49
CA ASP A 138 -9.64 21.19 -3.18
C ASP A 138 -10.31 20.22 -2.19
N THR A 139 -11.46 19.71 -2.62
CA THR A 139 -12.09 18.52 -2.03
C THR A 139 -11.58 17.27 -2.76
N VAL A 140 -10.97 16.38 -2.00
CA VAL A 140 -10.46 15.08 -2.49
C VAL A 140 -11.39 13.97 -2.01
N VAL A 141 -11.82 13.10 -2.92
CA VAL A 141 -12.56 11.87 -2.60
C VAL A 141 -11.66 10.67 -2.84
N VAL A 142 -11.55 9.76 -1.89
CA VAL A 142 -10.80 8.50 -2.03
C VAL A 142 -11.73 7.32 -1.93
N LEU A 143 -11.91 6.60 -3.05
CA LEU A 143 -12.74 5.40 -3.14
C LEU A 143 -11.92 4.17 -2.75
N GLY A 144 -12.44 3.39 -1.82
CA GLY A 144 -11.78 2.21 -1.27
C GLY A 144 -10.78 2.56 -0.16
N GLN A 145 -11.03 2.07 1.06
CA GLN A 145 -10.22 2.31 2.25
C GLN A 145 -9.45 1.04 2.68
N GLY A 146 -8.92 0.31 1.68
CA GLY A 146 -7.87 -0.68 1.90
C GLY A 146 -6.57 -0.01 2.37
N LEU A 147 -5.48 -0.76 2.51
CA LEU A 147 -4.17 -0.20 2.91
C LEU A 147 -3.77 1.00 2.04
N VAL A 148 -3.85 0.84 0.71
CA VAL A 148 -3.45 1.90 -0.24
C VAL A 148 -4.35 3.12 -0.13
N GLY A 149 -5.68 2.94 -0.19
CA GLY A 149 -6.60 4.09 -0.17
C GLY A 149 -6.53 4.87 1.14
N ASN A 150 -6.37 4.19 2.27
CA ASN A 150 -6.20 4.86 3.55
C ASN A 150 -4.90 5.68 3.61
N LEU A 151 -3.78 5.12 3.11
CA LEU A 151 -2.50 5.85 3.04
C LEU A 151 -2.55 7.03 2.06
N VAL A 152 -3.25 6.90 0.94
CA VAL A 152 -3.50 8.00 -0.02
C VAL A 152 -4.33 9.10 0.62
N MET A 153 -5.40 8.75 1.33
CA MET A 153 -6.23 9.69 2.08
C MET A 153 -5.38 10.51 3.06
N GLN A 154 -4.58 9.84 3.88
CA GLN A 154 -3.72 10.50 4.85
C GLN A 154 -2.63 11.36 4.19
N ALA A 155 -2.09 10.92 3.04
CA ALA A 155 -1.11 11.70 2.27
C ALA A 155 -1.72 13.00 1.72
N HIS A 156 -2.96 12.98 1.22
CA HIS A 156 -3.66 14.19 0.78
C HIS A 156 -3.90 15.16 1.95
N ARG A 157 -4.28 14.65 3.12
CA ARG A 157 -4.41 15.47 4.33
C ARG A 157 -3.08 16.10 4.74
N ALA A 158 -2.01 15.33 4.77
CA ALA A 158 -0.67 15.82 5.09
C ALA A 158 -0.15 16.85 4.08
N ARG A 159 -0.68 16.87 2.85
CA ARG A 159 -0.40 17.90 1.83
C ARG A 159 -1.29 19.13 1.96
N GLY A 160 -2.27 19.13 2.86
CA GLY A 160 -3.12 20.27 3.15
C GLY A 160 -4.34 20.40 2.24
N ALA A 161 -4.89 19.33 1.67
CA ALA A 161 -6.18 19.38 0.99
C ALA A 161 -7.25 19.95 1.94
N ALA A 162 -8.15 20.80 1.42
CA ALA A 162 -9.16 21.48 2.23
C ALA A 162 -10.12 20.49 2.90
N ARG A 163 -10.45 19.43 2.19
CA ARG A 163 -11.34 18.37 2.68
C ARG A 163 -10.98 17.04 2.02
N VAL A 164 -10.88 15.96 2.80
CA VAL A 164 -10.70 14.60 2.30
C VAL A 164 -11.87 13.73 2.74
N ILE A 165 -12.66 13.28 1.76
CA ILE A 165 -13.81 12.40 1.92
C ILE A 165 -13.41 11.00 1.50
N THR A 166 -13.78 10.00 2.28
CA THR A 166 -13.50 8.60 1.96
C THR A 166 -14.79 7.82 1.75
N VAL A 167 -14.71 6.79 0.91
CA VAL A 167 -15.84 5.92 0.58
C VAL A 167 -15.41 4.46 0.67
N ASP A 168 -16.11 3.64 1.44
CA ASP A 168 -15.93 2.18 1.46
C ASP A 168 -17.25 1.46 1.80
N ALA A 169 -17.30 0.15 1.49
CA ALA A 169 -18.44 -0.72 1.76
C ALA A 169 -18.25 -1.61 3.00
N MET A 170 -17.06 -1.66 3.60
CA MET A 170 -16.70 -2.57 4.69
C MET A 170 -16.61 -1.81 6.01
N ASP A 171 -17.37 -2.25 7.02
CA ASP A 171 -17.46 -1.61 8.34
C ASP A 171 -16.09 -1.40 8.99
N LEU A 172 -15.21 -2.41 8.92
CA LEU A 172 -13.84 -2.31 9.43
C LEU A 172 -13.09 -1.14 8.79
N ARG A 173 -13.17 -1.00 7.46
CA ARG A 173 -12.43 0.03 6.71
C ARG A 173 -13.02 1.41 6.94
N VAL A 174 -14.34 1.51 7.03
CA VAL A 174 -15.05 2.74 7.41
C VAL A 174 -14.60 3.22 8.80
N ARG A 175 -14.54 2.31 9.78
CA ARG A 175 -14.06 2.62 11.13
C ARG A 175 -12.60 3.09 11.10
N VAL A 176 -11.70 2.31 10.48
CA VAL A 176 -10.26 2.64 10.41
C VAL A 176 -10.04 3.97 9.67
N SER A 177 -10.81 4.26 8.63
CA SER A 177 -10.73 5.52 7.91
C SER A 177 -11.05 6.73 8.83
N ARG A 178 -12.07 6.61 9.68
CA ARG A 178 -12.39 7.63 10.72
C ARG A 178 -11.23 7.77 11.71
N GLU A 179 -10.72 6.66 12.23
CA GLU A 179 -9.60 6.65 13.18
C GLU A 179 -8.32 7.26 12.57
N CYS A 180 -8.08 7.05 11.28
CA CYS A 180 -6.96 7.65 10.55
C CYS A 180 -7.21 9.10 10.12
N GLY A 181 -8.36 9.68 10.44
CA GLY A 181 -8.63 11.11 10.35
C GLY A 181 -9.24 11.58 9.04
N ALA A 182 -10.01 10.77 8.32
CA ALA A 182 -10.83 11.26 7.22
C ALA A 182 -11.82 12.33 7.71
N ASP A 183 -11.99 13.42 6.96
CA ASP A 183 -12.90 14.51 7.36
C ASP A 183 -14.37 14.10 7.26
N THR A 184 -14.68 13.24 6.29
CA THR A 184 -16.00 12.63 6.12
C THR A 184 -15.81 11.19 5.61
N VAL A 185 -16.60 10.25 6.12
CA VAL A 185 -16.57 8.84 5.68
C VAL A 185 -17.96 8.46 5.21
N VAL A 186 -18.08 8.10 3.94
CA VAL A 186 -19.30 7.65 3.28
C VAL A 186 -19.32 6.12 3.27
N HIS A 187 -20.34 5.54 3.87
CA HIS A 187 -20.55 4.10 3.90
C HIS A 187 -21.53 3.69 2.80
N VAL A 188 -21.04 2.95 1.79
CA VAL A 188 -21.80 2.59 0.58
C VAL A 188 -23.07 1.76 0.86
N ARG A 189 -23.12 1.07 2.03
CA ARG A 189 -24.29 0.30 2.42
C ARG A 189 -25.42 1.16 3.01
N GLU A 190 -25.09 2.37 3.45
CA GLU A 190 -26.05 3.28 4.10
C GLU A 190 -26.63 4.29 3.12
N VAL A 191 -25.81 4.77 2.17
CA VAL A 191 -26.18 5.81 1.21
C VAL A 191 -25.60 5.53 -0.17
N ASP A 192 -26.22 6.04 -1.22
CA ASP A 192 -25.60 6.04 -2.54
C ASP A 192 -24.40 7.00 -2.54
N PRO A 193 -23.19 6.51 -2.84
CA PRO A 193 -21.99 7.32 -2.70
C PRO A 193 -21.93 8.47 -3.70
N LEU A 194 -22.54 8.36 -4.90
CA LEU A 194 -22.58 9.45 -5.86
C LEU A 194 -23.46 10.59 -5.36
N ASP A 195 -24.66 10.26 -4.93
CA ASP A 195 -25.62 11.26 -4.43
C ASP A 195 -25.08 11.98 -3.21
N GLU A 196 -24.44 11.23 -2.30
CA GLU A 196 -23.83 11.82 -1.10
C GLU A 196 -22.65 12.74 -1.44
N ILE A 197 -21.75 12.35 -2.35
CA ILE A 197 -20.63 13.23 -2.76
C ILE A 197 -21.17 14.48 -3.47
N LEU A 198 -22.18 14.36 -4.34
CA LEU A 198 -22.80 15.53 -4.96
C LEU A 198 -23.45 16.44 -3.92
N HIS A 199 -24.16 15.88 -2.94
CA HIS A 199 -24.73 16.65 -1.83
C HIS A 199 -23.64 17.40 -1.06
N LEU A 200 -22.57 16.71 -0.65
CA LEU A 200 -21.45 17.28 0.11
C LEU A 200 -20.63 18.33 -0.65
N THR A 201 -20.75 18.39 -1.97
CA THR A 201 -20.04 19.32 -2.85
C THR A 201 -20.97 20.33 -3.54
N GLY A 202 -22.20 20.50 -3.06
CA GLY A 202 -23.17 21.45 -3.60
C GLY A 202 -23.57 21.16 -5.06
N GLY A 203 -23.59 19.90 -5.45
CA GLY A 203 -23.92 19.44 -6.80
C GLY A 203 -22.80 19.53 -7.84
N MET A 204 -21.63 20.09 -7.47
CA MET A 204 -20.53 20.30 -8.43
C MET A 204 -19.66 19.04 -8.63
N GLY A 205 -19.58 18.17 -7.65
CA GLY A 205 -18.61 17.06 -7.59
C GLY A 205 -17.26 17.46 -7.00
N ALA A 206 -16.38 16.48 -6.78
CA ALA A 206 -15.09 16.67 -6.15
C ALA A 206 -14.02 17.18 -7.15
N ASP A 207 -13.04 17.91 -6.65
CA ASP A 207 -11.89 18.40 -7.44
C ASP A 207 -10.99 17.25 -7.89
N VAL A 208 -10.74 16.32 -6.98
CA VAL A 208 -9.94 15.12 -7.24
C VAL A 208 -10.68 13.90 -6.70
N VAL A 209 -10.80 12.87 -7.53
CA VAL A 209 -11.30 11.55 -7.09
C VAL A 209 -10.21 10.53 -7.34
N VAL A 210 -9.78 9.86 -6.28
CA VAL A 210 -8.77 8.80 -6.35
C VAL A 210 -9.46 7.45 -6.21
N ASP A 211 -9.37 6.60 -7.24
CA ASP A 211 -9.95 5.26 -7.21
C ASP A 211 -8.93 4.20 -6.81
N CYS A 212 -9.11 3.65 -5.61
CA CYS A 212 -8.31 2.60 -5.01
C CYS A 212 -9.08 1.25 -4.89
N VAL A 213 -10.24 1.13 -5.56
CA VAL A 213 -11.08 -0.08 -5.50
C VAL A 213 -10.66 -1.07 -6.57
N GLY A 214 -9.83 -2.04 -6.22
CA GLY A 214 -9.43 -3.12 -7.13
C GLY A 214 -10.37 -4.33 -7.12
N GLY A 215 -10.16 -5.22 -8.09
CA GLY A 215 -10.93 -6.45 -8.23
C GLY A 215 -12.34 -6.24 -8.80
N PRO A 216 -13.29 -7.18 -8.57
CA PRO A 216 -14.61 -7.19 -9.24
C PRO A 216 -15.43 -5.90 -9.12
N PRO A 217 -15.46 -5.17 -7.98
CA PRO A 217 -16.21 -3.91 -7.90
C PRO A 217 -15.53 -2.72 -8.60
N GLY A 218 -14.30 -2.88 -9.09
CA GLY A 218 -13.47 -1.78 -9.59
C GLY A 218 -14.06 -1.05 -10.78
N VAL A 219 -14.61 -1.75 -11.77
CA VAL A 219 -15.23 -1.12 -12.95
C VAL A 219 -16.36 -0.18 -12.55
N LYS A 220 -17.25 -0.63 -11.64
CA LYS A 220 -18.34 0.20 -11.12
C LYS A 220 -17.80 1.39 -10.32
N SER A 221 -16.76 1.18 -9.51
CA SER A 221 -16.10 2.24 -8.75
C SER A 221 -15.56 3.33 -9.67
N PHE A 222 -14.83 2.94 -10.72
CA PHE A 222 -14.28 3.88 -11.70
C PHE A 222 -15.36 4.68 -12.43
N GLN A 223 -16.44 4.03 -12.87
CA GLN A 223 -17.58 4.72 -13.50
C GLN A 223 -18.21 5.73 -12.54
N THR A 224 -18.32 5.38 -11.27
CA THR A 224 -18.81 6.28 -10.23
C THR A 224 -17.81 7.42 -9.98
N ALA A 225 -16.51 7.15 -9.96
CA ALA A 225 -15.47 8.17 -9.84
C ALA A 225 -15.56 9.23 -10.95
N LEU A 226 -15.78 8.80 -12.20
CA LEU A 226 -15.99 9.73 -13.31
C LEU A 226 -17.18 10.67 -13.08
N ARG A 227 -18.27 10.16 -12.52
CA ARG A 227 -19.50 10.94 -12.26
C ARG A 227 -19.37 11.85 -11.05
N MET A 228 -18.62 11.43 -10.01
CA MET A 228 -18.35 12.23 -8.81
C MET A 228 -17.39 13.40 -9.06
N THR A 229 -16.57 13.31 -10.10
CA THR A 229 -15.57 14.33 -10.40
C THR A 229 -16.20 15.52 -11.12
N ARG A 230 -15.95 16.72 -10.62
CA ARG A 230 -16.43 17.97 -11.25
C ARG A 230 -15.85 18.18 -12.65
N VAL A 231 -16.44 19.10 -13.40
CA VAL A 231 -15.85 19.60 -14.65
C VAL A 231 -14.48 20.22 -14.34
N PHE A 232 -13.47 19.90 -15.16
CA PHE A 232 -12.05 20.24 -14.98
C PHE A 232 -11.39 19.63 -13.73
N GLY A 233 -12.05 18.66 -13.08
CA GLY A 233 -11.45 17.88 -12.01
C GLY A 233 -10.57 16.73 -12.51
N THR A 234 -9.94 16.03 -11.59
CA THR A 234 -9.01 14.92 -11.84
C THR A 234 -9.58 13.61 -11.32
N VAL A 235 -9.61 12.56 -12.16
CA VAL A 235 -9.77 11.17 -11.75
C VAL A 235 -8.40 10.52 -11.73
N HIS A 236 -7.97 10.03 -10.60
CA HIS A 236 -6.70 9.32 -10.44
C HIS A 236 -6.97 7.84 -10.20
N LEU A 237 -6.70 7.01 -11.21
CA LEU A 237 -6.88 5.57 -11.16
C LEU A 237 -5.62 4.90 -10.62
N ILE A 238 -5.67 4.38 -9.40
CA ILE A 238 -4.57 3.64 -8.76
C ILE A 238 -4.86 2.15 -8.76
N ALA A 239 -6.14 1.77 -8.70
CA ALA A 239 -6.57 0.39 -8.61
C ALA A 239 -6.18 -0.44 -9.85
N LEU A 240 -5.88 -1.73 -9.62
CA LEU A 240 -5.62 -2.70 -10.68
C LEU A 240 -6.81 -3.67 -10.80
N TYR A 241 -7.29 -3.88 -12.02
CA TYR A 241 -8.43 -4.76 -12.33
C TYR A 241 -8.01 -6.15 -12.84
N HIS A 242 -6.70 -6.45 -12.84
CA HIS A 242 -6.13 -7.78 -13.09
C HIS A 242 -6.62 -8.46 -14.38
N GLY A 243 -6.56 -7.74 -15.50
CA GLY A 243 -6.87 -8.28 -16.83
C GLY A 243 -8.27 -7.97 -17.34
N GLU A 244 -9.16 -7.40 -16.52
CA GLU A 244 -10.44 -6.92 -17.00
C GLU A 244 -10.28 -5.57 -17.71
N PRO A 245 -10.76 -5.43 -18.96
CA PRO A 245 -10.77 -4.15 -19.64
C PRO A 245 -11.62 -3.12 -18.88
N LEU A 246 -11.12 -1.90 -18.78
CA LEU A 246 -11.86 -0.80 -18.18
C LEU A 246 -12.66 -0.06 -19.25
N PRO A 247 -14.00 -0.19 -19.29
CA PRO A 247 -14.81 0.55 -20.24
C PRO A 247 -14.81 2.04 -19.89
N LEU A 248 -14.31 2.86 -20.82
CA LEU A 248 -14.25 4.30 -20.67
C LEU A 248 -15.39 4.95 -21.47
N ASP A 249 -16.33 5.57 -20.77
CA ASP A 249 -17.33 6.44 -21.39
C ASP A 249 -16.66 7.75 -21.84
N SER A 250 -16.54 7.93 -23.15
CA SER A 250 -15.91 9.11 -23.74
C SER A 250 -16.66 10.41 -23.42
N GLY A 251 -17.96 10.36 -23.18
CA GLY A 251 -18.75 11.52 -22.74
C GLY A 251 -18.45 11.90 -21.29
N ALA A 252 -18.36 10.92 -20.41
CA ALA A 252 -18.09 11.13 -18.98
C ALA A 252 -16.69 11.70 -18.70
N ILE A 253 -15.70 11.43 -19.58
CA ILE A 253 -14.32 11.94 -19.43
C ILE A 253 -14.14 13.35 -20.02
N GLN A 254 -15.10 13.87 -20.78
CA GLN A 254 -14.97 15.20 -21.37
C GLN A 254 -14.72 16.28 -20.32
N ARG A 255 -13.73 17.13 -20.59
CA ARG A 255 -13.30 18.22 -19.68
C ARG A 255 -12.84 17.74 -18.30
N LYS A 256 -12.27 16.53 -18.20
CA LYS A 256 -11.64 16.00 -16.98
C LYS A 256 -10.24 15.48 -17.29
N LYS A 257 -9.39 15.39 -16.27
CA LYS A 257 -8.10 14.71 -16.35
C LYS A 257 -8.29 13.28 -15.86
N LEU A 258 -7.73 12.32 -16.59
CA LEU A 258 -7.56 10.94 -16.14
C LEU A 258 -6.07 10.65 -15.97
N ILE A 259 -5.66 10.26 -14.77
CA ILE A 259 -4.27 9.94 -14.43
C ILE A 259 -4.22 8.48 -14.02
N GLY A 260 -3.25 7.72 -14.53
CA GLY A 260 -2.90 6.38 -14.02
C GLY A 260 -2.03 6.48 -12.78
N GLY A 261 -2.07 5.46 -11.93
CA GLY A 261 -1.18 5.31 -10.78
C GLY A 261 0.25 5.10 -11.24
N TYR A 262 1.04 6.16 -11.28
CA TYR A 262 2.38 6.15 -11.87
C TYR A 262 3.39 6.95 -11.03
N TYR A 263 4.59 6.42 -10.93
CA TYR A 263 5.79 7.10 -10.50
C TYR A 263 7.01 6.51 -11.23
N LEU A 264 8.01 7.33 -11.52
CA LEU A 264 9.18 6.90 -12.27
C LEU A 264 10.13 6.03 -11.40
N PRO A 265 10.75 5.00 -11.96
CA PRO A 265 11.89 4.34 -11.32
C PRO A 265 12.97 5.37 -10.95
N GLY A 266 13.54 5.27 -9.75
CA GLY A 266 14.52 6.25 -9.24
C GLY A 266 13.93 7.42 -8.46
N GLU A 267 12.62 7.69 -8.57
CA GLU A 267 11.96 8.77 -7.81
C GLU A 267 11.45 8.32 -6.42
N LEU A 268 11.55 7.03 -6.09
CA LEU A 268 10.98 6.47 -4.86
C LEU A 268 11.71 6.88 -3.57
N GLY A 269 12.98 7.28 -3.65
CA GLY A 269 13.78 7.66 -2.49
C GLY A 269 13.15 8.80 -1.68
N PRO A 270 12.90 9.98 -2.28
CA PRO A 270 12.26 11.09 -1.60
C PRO A 270 10.88 10.75 -1.02
N PHE A 271 10.09 9.94 -1.73
CA PHE A 271 8.77 9.50 -1.25
C PHE A 271 8.86 8.53 -0.08
N SER A 272 9.88 7.65 -0.05
CA SER A 272 10.12 6.73 1.06
C SER A 272 10.52 7.50 2.32
N ASN A 273 11.42 8.48 2.19
CA ASN A 273 11.83 9.34 3.30
C ASN A 273 10.64 10.13 3.85
N ARG A 274 9.83 10.73 2.96
CA ARG A 274 8.64 11.48 3.37
C ARG A 274 7.59 10.57 4.03
N ALA A 275 7.39 9.36 3.54
CA ALA A 275 6.49 8.39 4.15
C ALA A 275 6.95 8.01 5.57
N ALA A 276 8.23 7.72 5.75
CA ALA A 276 8.79 7.40 7.06
C ALA A 276 8.68 8.57 8.04
N GLU A 277 8.90 9.81 7.57
CA GLU A 277 8.71 11.03 8.36
C GLU A 277 7.24 11.22 8.79
N LEU A 278 6.30 11.06 7.86
CA LEU A 278 4.87 11.21 8.15
C LEU A 278 4.38 10.15 9.15
N ILE A 279 4.85 8.90 9.03
CA ILE A 279 4.53 7.84 10.00
C ILE A 279 5.16 8.18 11.36
N GLY A 280 6.44 8.53 11.39
CA GLY A 280 7.18 8.82 12.62
C GLY A 280 6.70 10.07 13.37
N SER A 281 6.13 11.04 12.67
CA SER A 281 5.49 12.23 13.27
C SER A 281 4.04 12.01 13.67
N GLY A 282 3.44 10.86 13.34
CA GLY A 282 2.02 10.57 13.57
C GLY A 282 1.05 11.30 12.64
N GLN A 283 1.56 12.03 11.63
CA GLN A 283 0.71 12.62 10.58
C GLN A 283 0.12 11.56 9.66
N MET A 284 0.78 10.42 9.54
CA MET A 284 0.25 9.22 8.89
C MET A 284 0.18 8.09 9.91
N ARG A 285 -1.01 7.76 10.34
CA ARG A 285 -1.30 6.78 11.38
C ARG A 285 -1.49 5.41 10.76
N VAL A 286 -0.56 4.50 10.99
CA VAL A 286 -0.63 3.12 10.48
C VAL A 286 -1.08 2.10 11.53
N ASP A 287 -0.93 2.41 12.81
CA ASP A 287 -1.30 1.51 13.90
C ASP A 287 -2.79 1.11 13.87
N PRO A 288 -3.78 2.03 13.62
CA PRO A 288 -5.17 1.64 13.48
C PRO A 288 -5.45 0.71 12.29
N MET A 289 -4.54 0.68 11.32
CA MET A 289 -4.65 -0.18 10.13
C MET A 289 -4.19 -1.62 10.41
N ILE A 290 -3.41 -1.87 11.47
CA ILE A 290 -2.89 -3.19 11.83
C ILE A 290 -4.00 -3.95 12.54
N THR A 291 -4.58 -4.92 11.85
CA THR A 291 -5.68 -5.74 12.41
C THR A 291 -5.20 -7.09 12.96
N HIS A 292 -4.16 -7.65 12.37
CA HIS A 292 -3.65 -8.97 12.75
C HIS A 292 -2.13 -9.03 12.73
N ARG A 293 -1.59 -9.83 13.64
CA ARG A 293 -0.20 -10.28 13.68
C ARG A 293 -0.19 -11.78 13.75
N PHE A 294 0.48 -12.41 12.81
CA PHE A 294 0.68 -13.84 12.78
C PHE A 294 2.17 -14.15 12.98
N PRO A 295 2.54 -15.20 13.71
CA PRO A 295 3.88 -15.74 13.60
C PRO A 295 4.12 -16.14 12.14
N ALA A 296 5.36 -16.01 11.65
CA ALA A 296 5.64 -16.25 10.24
C ALA A 296 5.22 -17.65 9.78
N GLU A 297 5.30 -18.66 10.67
CA GLU A 297 4.87 -20.03 10.42
C GLU A 297 3.39 -20.14 10.01
N ALA A 298 2.55 -19.24 10.51
CA ALA A 298 1.12 -19.17 10.20
C ALA A 298 0.82 -18.29 8.98
N ALA A 299 1.81 -18.04 8.10
CA ALA A 299 1.59 -17.26 6.89
C ALA A 299 0.50 -17.84 5.98
N PRO A 300 0.38 -19.18 5.77
CA PRO A 300 -0.73 -19.72 4.97
C PRO A 300 -2.09 -19.28 5.48
N GLU A 301 -2.31 -19.30 6.80
CA GLU A 301 -3.56 -18.85 7.45
C GLU A 301 -3.77 -17.35 7.29
N ALA A 302 -2.70 -16.55 7.38
CA ALA A 302 -2.75 -15.10 7.18
C ALA A 302 -3.17 -14.73 5.74
N PHE A 303 -2.64 -15.46 4.75
CA PHE A 303 -3.03 -15.31 3.35
C PHE A 303 -4.49 -15.74 3.12
N ALA A 304 -4.90 -16.87 3.69
CA ALA A 304 -6.27 -17.37 3.62
C ALA A 304 -7.28 -16.37 4.24
N LEU A 305 -6.96 -15.81 5.40
CA LEU A 305 -7.79 -14.77 6.05
C LEU A 305 -8.00 -13.57 5.13
N LEU A 306 -6.93 -13.02 4.54
CA LEU A 306 -7.02 -11.87 3.62
C LEU A 306 -7.79 -12.18 2.33
N ASP A 307 -7.81 -13.42 1.91
CA ASP A 307 -8.54 -13.87 0.73
C ASP A 307 -10.02 -14.11 1.01
N GLN A 308 -10.33 -14.90 2.05
CA GLN A 308 -11.66 -15.41 2.35
C GLN A 308 -12.50 -14.46 3.21
N HIS A 309 -11.84 -13.68 4.09
CA HIS A 309 -12.49 -12.78 5.05
C HIS A 309 -11.94 -11.35 4.99
N PRO A 310 -11.95 -10.69 3.79
CA PRO A 310 -11.40 -9.35 3.63
C PRO A 310 -12.14 -8.27 4.43
N GLU A 311 -13.33 -8.56 4.93
CA GLU A 311 -14.11 -7.70 5.81
C GLU A 311 -13.60 -7.72 7.27
N GLN A 312 -12.80 -8.73 7.64
CA GLN A 312 -12.24 -8.88 8.99
C GLN A 312 -10.79 -8.40 9.10
N ALA A 313 -10.08 -8.28 7.96
CA ALA A 313 -8.65 -8.01 7.95
C ALA A 313 -8.28 -6.83 7.04
N LEU A 314 -7.32 -6.00 7.51
CA LEU A 314 -6.76 -4.89 6.75
C LEU A 314 -5.24 -4.99 6.68
N GLY A 315 -4.50 -4.53 7.68
CA GLY A 315 -3.06 -4.71 7.81
C GLY A 315 -2.75 -6.02 8.54
N VAL A 316 -2.15 -6.96 7.85
CA VAL A 316 -1.76 -8.27 8.38
C VAL A 316 -0.24 -8.37 8.35
N LEU A 317 0.35 -8.44 9.52
CA LEU A 317 1.80 -8.55 9.72
C LEU A 317 2.19 -10.00 9.97
N LEU A 318 3.34 -10.40 9.42
CA LEU A 318 4.04 -11.64 9.77
C LEU A 318 5.22 -11.30 10.68
N ASP A 319 5.24 -11.87 11.87
CA ASP A 319 6.32 -11.75 12.85
C ASP A 319 7.32 -12.89 12.64
N TRP A 320 8.56 -12.53 12.33
CA TRP A 320 9.69 -13.43 12.08
C TRP A 320 10.62 -13.56 13.32
N SER A 321 10.13 -13.13 14.48
CA SER A 321 10.88 -13.32 15.73
C SER A 321 11.12 -14.80 16.01
N PRO A 322 12.27 -15.16 16.59
CA PRO A 322 12.52 -16.54 17.02
C PRO A 322 11.57 -16.94 18.13
#